data_ce54191da754ff05542279a47e96ac2b
#
_entry.id   ce54191da754ff05542279a47e96ac2b
#
_cell.length_a   1.000
_cell.length_b   1.000
_cell.length_c   1.000
_cell.angle_alpha   90.00
_cell.angle_beta   90.00
_cell.angle_gamma   90.00
#
_symmetry.space_group_name_H-M   'P 1'
#
loop_
_entity.id
_entity.type
_entity.pdbx_description
1 polymer ?
#
loop_
_entity_poly.entity_id
_entity_poly.type
_entity_poly.pdbx_seq_one_letter_code
_entity_poly.pdbx_strand_id
1 'polypeptide(L)' 'MPIYKLTAFDQSGEKLLDEGFEAADHHEAKEKGSAILTEKGLIDKTHRCTSPEGKLVLFHR' A
#
# COMPACT_ATOMS: atom_id res chain seq x y z
N MET A 1 4.30 16.86 2.69
CA MET A 1 4.67 15.49 3.10
C MET A 1 4.74 14.58 1.89
N PRO A 2 5.65 13.61 1.88
CA PRO A 2 5.74 12.71 0.72
C PRO A 2 4.46 11.91 0.52
N ILE A 3 4.17 11.64 -0.75
CA ILE A 3 2.99 10.84 -1.12
C ILE A 3 3.45 9.43 -1.41
N TYR A 4 2.85 8.46 -0.73
CA TYR A 4 3.12 7.04 -0.92
C TYR A 4 1.99 6.44 -1.74
N LYS A 5 2.34 5.48 -2.57
CA LYS A 5 1.37 4.82 -3.45
C LYS A 5 1.06 3.42 -2.94
N LEU A 6 -0.22 3.12 -2.78
CA LEU A 6 -0.67 1.81 -2.30
C LEU A 6 -1.53 1.15 -3.36
N THR A 7 -1.14 -0.05 -3.75
CA THR A 7 -1.91 -0.83 -4.73
C THR A 7 -2.16 -2.23 -4.20
N ALA A 8 -3.29 -2.81 -4.53
CA ALA A 8 -3.62 -4.18 -4.16
C ALA A 8 -4.25 -4.88 -5.36
N PHE A 9 -3.97 -6.17 -5.48
CA PHE A 9 -4.42 -6.99 -6.60
C PHE A 9 -5.04 -8.28 -6.10
N ASP A 10 -5.99 -8.79 -6.85
CA ASP A 10 -6.61 -10.06 -6.59
C ASP A 10 -5.81 -11.18 -7.28
N GLN A 11 -6.16 -12.43 -7.02
CA GLN A 11 -5.50 -13.60 -7.59
C GLN A 11 -5.54 -13.62 -9.13
N SER A 12 -6.58 -13.04 -9.69
CA SER A 12 -6.74 -12.95 -11.15
C SER A 12 -5.89 -11.85 -11.77
N GLY A 13 -5.23 -11.04 -10.95
CA GLY A 13 -4.44 -9.92 -11.41
C GLY A 13 -5.23 -8.61 -11.53
N GLU A 14 -6.48 -8.62 -11.10
CA GLU A 14 -7.31 -7.42 -11.14
C GLU A 14 -6.90 -6.46 -10.03
N LYS A 15 -6.76 -5.19 -10.36
CA LYS A 15 -6.41 -4.17 -9.38
C LYS A 15 -7.61 -3.86 -8.50
N LEU A 16 -7.47 -4.12 -7.21
CA LEU A 16 -8.53 -3.89 -6.23
C LEU A 16 -8.42 -2.55 -5.55
N LEU A 17 -7.21 -2.00 -5.47
CA LEU A 17 -6.94 -0.76 -4.77
C LEU A 17 -5.83 -0.02 -5.47
N ASP A 18 -5.99 1.28 -5.64
CA ASP A 18 -4.96 2.15 -6.20
C ASP A 18 -5.14 3.52 -5.57
N GLU A 19 -4.46 3.74 -4.46
CA GLU A 19 -4.59 4.99 -3.71
C GLU A 19 -3.24 5.57 -3.35
N GLY A 20 -3.20 6.89 -3.23
CA GLY A 20 -2.05 7.59 -2.69
C GLY A 20 -2.40 8.12 -1.31
N PHE A 21 -1.42 8.22 -0.43
CA PHE A 21 -1.62 8.80 0.89
C PHE A 21 -0.34 9.46 1.35
N GLU A 22 -0.48 10.43 2.24
CA GLU A 22 0.67 11.15 2.79
C GLU A 22 1.18 10.48 4.05
N ALA A 23 2.49 10.44 4.21
CA ALA A 23 3.12 9.93 5.42
C ALA A 23 4.45 10.66 5.61
N ALA A 24 4.85 10.84 6.84
CA ALA A 24 6.08 11.57 7.16
C ALA A 24 7.33 10.77 6.83
N ASP A 25 7.25 9.44 6.98
CA ASP A 25 8.38 8.55 6.72
C ASP A 25 7.87 7.15 6.37
N HIS A 26 8.80 6.23 6.13
CA HIS A 26 8.46 4.85 5.75
C HIS A 26 7.72 4.11 6.85
N HIS A 27 8.06 4.36 8.10
CA HIS A 27 7.41 3.73 9.24
C HIS A 27 5.93 4.10 9.31
N GLU A 28 5.64 5.40 9.19
CA GLU A 28 4.27 5.89 9.18
C GLU A 28 3.52 5.37 7.96
N ALA A 29 4.19 5.30 6.81
CA ALA A 29 3.59 4.77 5.59
C ALA A 29 3.18 3.31 5.75
N LYS A 30 4.01 2.50 6.41
CA LYS A 30 3.67 1.11 6.69
C LYS A 30 2.43 0.99 7.55
N GLU A 31 2.35 1.79 8.61
CA GLU A 31 1.21 1.77 9.51
C GLU A 31 -0.07 2.20 8.81
N LYS A 32 -0.01 3.29 8.08
CA LYS A 32 -1.17 3.80 7.34
C LYS A 32 -1.62 2.85 6.25
N GLY A 33 -0.67 2.32 5.49
CA GLY A 33 -0.96 1.38 4.42
C GLY A 33 -1.61 0.11 4.94
N SER A 34 -1.07 -0.45 6.03
CA SER A 34 -1.64 -1.64 6.66
C SER A 34 -3.04 -1.38 7.18
N ALA A 35 -3.27 -0.21 7.77
CA ALA A 35 -4.60 0.15 8.27
C ALA A 35 -5.61 0.24 7.14
N ILE A 36 -5.24 0.84 6.02
CA ILE A 36 -6.10 0.94 4.84
C ILE A 36 -6.45 -0.45 4.31
N LEU A 37 -5.45 -1.32 4.19
CA LEU A 37 -5.65 -2.68 3.69
C LEU A 37 -6.54 -3.49 4.62
N THR A 38 -6.33 -3.37 5.92
CA THR A 38 -7.14 -4.06 6.91
C THR A 38 -8.59 -3.58 6.86
N GLU A 39 -8.79 -2.28 6.78
CA GLU A 39 -10.12 -1.70 6.72
C GLU A 39 -10.90 -2.16 5.49
N LYS A 40 -10.22 -2.32 4.37
CA LYS A 40 -10.84 -2.76 3.12
C LYS A 40 -10.88 -4.27 2.97
N GLY A 41 -10.33 -5.01 3.92
CA GLY A 41 -10.28 -6.46 3.87
C GLY A 41 -9.30 -7.00 2.84
N LEU A 42 -8.28 -6.24 2.52
CA LEU A 42 -7.31 -6.61 1.49
C LEU A 42 -5.93 -7.00 2.04
N ILE A 43 -5.82 -7.10 3.36
CA ILE A 43 -4.52 -7.38 3.98
C ILE A 43 -3.94 -8.74 3.55
N ASP A 44 -4.81 -9.69 3.20
CA ASP A 44 -4.40 -11.02 2.72
C ASP A 44 -4.11 -11.06 1.23
N LYS A 45 -4.46 -10.01 0.52
CA LYS A 45 -4.29 -9.97 -0.93
C LYS A 45 -2.88 -9.50 -1.29
N THR A 46 -2.48 -9.76 -2.52
CA THR A 46 -1.23 -9.20 -3.04
C THR A 46 -1.32 -7.68 -2.98
N HIS A 47 -0.37 -7.06 -2.31
CA HIS A 47 -0.38 -5.61 -2.22
C HIS A 47 1.05 -5.07 -2.23
N ARG A 48 1.17 -3.79 -2.54
CA ARG A 48 2.46 -3.12 -2.62
C ARG A 48 2.28 -1.65 -2.24
N CYS A 49 3.19 -1.16 -1.44
CA CYS A 49 3.25 0.26 -1.11
C CYS A 49 4.63 0.78 -1.49
N THR A 50 4.69 1.82 -2.30
CA THR A 50 5.95 2.40 -2.74
C THR A 50 6.06 3.85 -2.31
N SER A 51 7.30 4.27 -2.05
CA SER A 51 7.61 5.66 -1.69
C SER A 51 7.62 6.53 -2.95
N PRO A 52 7.62 7.86 -2.78
CA PRO A 52 7.75 8.78 -3.93
C PRO A 52 9.04 8.55 -4.73
N GLU A 53 10.06 7.96 -4.10
CA GLU A 53 11.34 7.67 -4.75
C GLU A 53 11.35 6.32 -5.47
N GLY A 54 10.24 5.58 -5.37
CA GLY A 54 10.14 4.27 -5.99
C GLY A 54 10.59 3.11 -5.11
N LYS A 55 10.86 3.36 -3.83
CA LYS A 55 11.27 2.31 -2.90
C LYS A 55 10.07 1.51 -2.43
N LEU A 56 10.25 0.20 -2.32
CA LEU A 56 9.20 -0.67 -1.81
C LEU A 56 9.16 -0.57 -0.29
N VAL A 57 8.00 -0.15 0.22
CA VAL A 57 7.78 0.06 1.66
C VAL A 57 7.02 -1.12 2.27
N LEU A 58 5.99 -1.59 1.57
CA LEU A 58 5.22 -2.77 1.95
C LEU A 58 5.12 -3.68 0.73
N PHE A 59 5.13 -4.98 0.98
CA PHE A 59 4.98 -5.94 -0.10
C PHE A 59 4.39 -7.24 0.45
N HIS A 60 3.39 -7.78 -0.24
CA HIS A 60 2.80 -9.07 0.09
C HIS A 60 2.39 -9.77 -1.20
N ARG A 61 2.76 -11.02 -1.31
CA ARG A 61 2.43 -11.82 -2.49
C ARG A 61 1.06 -12.44 -2.40
#